data_34be34efd90ba9eedceadd0007b2c33b
#
_entry.id   34be34efd90ba9eedceadd0007b2c33b
#
_cell.length_a   1.000
_cell.length_b   1.000
_cell.length_c   1.000
_cell.angle_alpha   90.00
_cell.angle_beta   90.00
_cell.angle_gamma   90.00
#
_symmetry.space_group_name_H-M   'P 1'
#
loop_
_entity.id
_entity.type
_entity.pdbx_description
1 polymer ?
#
loop_
_entity_poly.entity_id
_entity_poly.type
_entity_poly.pdbx_seq_one_letter_code
_entity_poly.pdbx_strand_id
1 'polypeptide(L)'
;MIVYEMPGKENTDATLKLALDTARGRGLPLVVASSTGETALKLSTLVKAEAFSGPVIVVRHAYGMEQPGVNDMPREVAQSIQADGITLVTAAHDLSGGERGISKKFGGVSPVEVIAASLRMFGQGVKVCVEVSLMALDCGAIPYGTPVVAVGGTAAGSDTACVLTPDYTANLLATRIHEILCKPHL
;
A
#
# COMPACT_ATOMS: atom_id res chain seq x y z
N MET A 1 16.96 -8.84 1.07
CA MET A 1 15.64 -9.13 0.48
C MET A 1 15.23 -10.57 0.79
N ILE A 2 14.04 -10.77 1.35
CA ILE A 2 13.44 -12.10 1.52
C ILE A 2 12.60 -12.40 0.27
N VAL A 3 12.68 -13.62 -0.24
CA VAL A 3 11.87 -14.09 -1.38
C VAL A 3 10.97 -15.21 -0.89
N TYR A 4 9.65 -14.98 -0.96
CA TYR A 4 8.66 -16.00 -0.63
C TYR A 4 8.46 -16.95 -1.81
N GLU A 5 8.23 -18.21 -1.53
CA GLU A 5 8.05 -19.23 -2.57
C GLU A 5 6.79 -18.98 -3.41
N MET A 6 5.69 -18.62 -2.76
CA MET A 6 4.41 -18.34 -3.40
C MET A 6 3.87 -16.97 -2.99
N PRO A 7 3.12 -16.28 -3.86
CA PRO A 7 2.43 -15.04 -3.49
C PRO A 7 1.20 -15.31 -2.63
N GLY A 8 0.76 -14.29 -1.89
CA GLY A 8 -0.54 -14.33 -1.25
C GLY A 8 -0.53 -14.16 0.26
N LYS A 9 -1.71 -14.39 0.84
CA LYS A 9 -2.05 -14.06 2.22
C LYS A 9 -1.25 -14.81 3.29
N GLU A 10 -0.68 -15.94 2.94
CA GLU A 10 0.14 -16.78 3.82
C GLU A 10 1.39 -16.02 4.30
N ASN A 11 1.85 -15.05 3.53
CA ASN A 11 3.02 -14.24 3.84
C ASN A 11 2.70 -13.01 4.69
N THR A 12 1.43 -12.72 4.95
CA THR A 12 0.98 -11.45 5.54
C THR A 12 1.64 -11.18 6.88
N ASP A 13 1.63 -12.13 7.79
CA ASP A 13 2.14 -11.92 9.15
C ASP A 13 3.67 -11.70 9.14
N ALA A 14 4.40 -12.46 8.34
CA ALA A 14 5.84 -12.30 8.17
C ALA A 14 6.20 -10.96 7.50
N THR A 15 5.43 -10.55 6.47
CA THR A 15 5.62 -9.27 5.77
C THR A 15 5.36 -8.09 6.69
N LEU A 16 4.25 -8.12 7.45
CA LEU A 16 3.91 -7.05 8.41
C LEU A 16 4.96 -6.95 9.52
N LYS A 17 5.43 -8.08 10.06
CA LYS A 17 6.47 -8.08 11.10
C LYS A 17 7.78 -7.48 10.57
N LEU A 18 8.24 -7.91 9.39
CA LEU A 18 9.46 -7.37 8.75
C LEU A 18 9.35 -5.87 8.50
N ALA A 19 8.20 -5.43 7.97
CA ALA A 19 7.94 -4.02 7.68
C ALA A 19 7.92 -3.17 8.97
N LEU A 20 7.27 -3.64 10.03
CA LEU A 20 7.20 -2.95 11.31
C LEU A 20 8.58 -2.85 11.97
N ASP A 21 9.36 -3.93 11.97
CA ASP A 21 10.72 -3.93 12.52
C ASP A 21 11.63 -2.97 11.75
N THR A 22 11.50 -2.93 10.43
CA THR A 22 12.24 -1.99 9.58
C THR A 22 11.83 -0.54 9.86
N ALA A 23 10.52 -0.27 9.95
CA ALA A 23 9.99 1.05 10.28
C ALA A 23 10.48 1.52 11.64
N ARG A 24 10.43 0.65 12.66
CA ARG A 24 10.95 0.93 14.01
C ARG A 24 12.44 1.22 14.01
N GLY A 25 13.24 0.35 13.40
CA GLY A 25 14.69 0.46 13.40
C GLY A 25 15.22 1.69 12.66
N ARG A 26 14.44 2.21 11.70
CA ARG A 26 14.82 3.37 10.88
C ARG A 26 14.05 4.65 11.23
N GLY A 27 13.08 4.59 12.15
CA GLY A 27 12.23 5.73 12.50
C GLY A 27 11.33 6.19 11.34
N LEU A 28 10.84 5.27 10.51
CA LEU A 28 10.06 5.58 9.31
C LEU A 28 8.56 5.36 9.54
N PRO A 29 7.69 6.13 8.86
CA PRO A 29 6.26 5.82 8.77
C PRO A 29 6.03 4.48 8.07
N LEU A 30 4.96 3.78 8.47
CA LEU A 30 4.51 2.53 7.86
C LEU A 30 3.22 2.78 7.06
N VAL A 31 3.25 2.51 5.76
CA VAL A 31 2.11 2.67 4.84
C VAL A 31 1.68 1.30 4.34
N VAL A 32 0.44 0.90 4.59
CA VAL A 32 -0.03 -0.47 4.32
C VAL A 32 -1.31 -0.48 3.50
N ALA A 33 -1.30 -1.24 2.40
CA ALA A 33 -2.49 -1.50 1.60
C ALA A 33 -3.43 -2.46 2.32
N SER A 34 -4.71 -2.12 2.41
CA SER A 34 -5.73 -3.03 2.94
C SER A 34 -7.12 -2.69 2.40
N SER A 35 -7.61 -3.46 1.43
CA SER A 35 -8.90 -3.21 0.77
C SER A 35 -10.08 -3.53 1.68
N THR A 36 -10.14 -4.76 2.19
CA THR A 36 -11.25 -5.27 3.03
C THR A 36 -11.05 -5.01 4.52
N GLY A 37 -9.82 -4.67 4.93
CA GLY A 37 -9.48 -4.45 6.34
C GLY A 37 -8.81 -5.64 7.04
N GLU A 38 -8.75 -6.82 6.44
CA GLU A 38 -8.12 -7.99 7.09
C GLU A 38 -6.66 -7.73 7.45
N THR A 39 -5.86 -7.22 6.52
CA THR A 39 -4.46 -6.85 6.77
C THR A 39 -4.36 -5.73 7.81
N ALA A 40 -5.27 -4.75 7.77
CA ALA A 40 -5.27 -3.65 8.72
C ALA A 40 -5.56 -4.10 10.16
N LEU A 41 -6.47 -5.06 10.36
CA LEU A 41 -6.74 -5.65 11.68
C LEU A 41 -5.53 -6.43 12.23
N LYS A 42 -4.87 -7.22 11.39
CA LYS A 42 -3.62 -7.90 11.76
C LYS A 42 -2.53 -6.89 12.13
N LEU A 43 -2.39 -5.84 11.32
CA LEU A 43 -1.44 -4.74 11.59
C LEU A 43 -1.75 -4.05 12.92
N SER A 44 -3.01 -3.69 13.19
CA SER A 44 -3.42 -3.07 14.44
C SER A 44 -3.05 -3.93 15.65
N THR A 45 -3.32 -5.23 15.57
CA THR A 45 -2.94 -6.19 16.63
C THR A 45 -1.43 -6.20 16.83
N LEU A 46 -0.66 -6.25 15.75
CA LEU A 46 0.80 -6.27 15.80
C LEU A 46 1.38 -4.96 16.37
N VAL A 47 0.87 -3.80 15.93
CA VAL A 47 1.28 -2.48 16.41
C VAL A 47 1.11 -2.36 17.92
N LYS A 48 -0.03 -2.85 18.46
CA LYS A 48 -0.29 -2.87 19.91
C LYS A 48 0.63 -3.83 20.65
N ALA A 49 0.75 -5.07 20.17
CA ALA A 49 1.57 -6.10 20.79
C ALA A 49 3.05 -5.68 20.88
N GLU A 50 3.54 -5.01 19.87
CA GLU A 50 4.92 -4.55 19.75
C GLU A 50 5.14 -3.13 20.30
N ALA A 51 4.11 -2.47 20.84
CA ALA A 51 4.15 -1.08 21.31
C ALA A 51 4.82 -0.13 20.30
N PHE A 52 4.48 -0.26 19.02
CA PHE A 52 5.02 0.60 17.97
C PHE A 52 4.36 1.98 18.04
N SER A 53 5.18 3.03 18.18
CA SER A 53 4.72 4.41 18.35
C SER A 53 4.92 5.30 17.11
N GLY A 54 5.47 4.75 16.04
CA GLY A 54 5.64 5.48 14.77
C GLY A 54 4.31 5.68 14.03
N PRO A 55 4.27 6.60 13.04
CA PRO A 55 3.07 6.78 12.22
C PRO A 55 2.71 5.53 11.44
N VAL A 56 1.43 5.14 11.51
CA VAL A 56 0.86 4.01 10.76
C VAL A 56 -0.28 4.52 9.89
N ILE A 57 -0.17 4.30 8.60
CA ILE A 57 -1.14 4.71 7.59
C ILE A 57 -1.66 3.47 6.88
N VAL A 58 -2.96 3.27 6.87
CA VAL A 58 -3.64 2.25 6.08
C VAL A 58 -4.32 2.92 4.89
N VAL A 59 -4.04 2.43 3.69
CA VAL A 59 -4.64 2.91 2.45
C VAL A 59 -5.62 1.83 1.96
N ARG A 60 -6.90 2.21 1.84
CA ARG A 60 -7.95 1.34 1.33
C ARG A 60 -8.42 1.78 -0.06
N HIS A 61 -9.22 0.93 -0.69
CA HIS A 61 -9.86 1.24 -1.96
C HIS A 61 -10.74 2.49 -1.88
N ALA A 62 -10.87 3.20 -3.01
CA ALA A 62 -11.94 4.19 -3.20
C ALA A 62 -13.32 3.52 -3.09
N TYR A 63 -14.35 4.33 -2.87
CA TYR A 63 -15.74 3.86 -2.94
C TYR A 63 -16.08 3.42 -4.37
N GLY A 64 -16.96 2.42 -4.49
CA GLY A 64 -17.48 1.99 -5.78
C GLY A 64 -16.57 1.07 -6.59
N MET A 65 -15.58 0.44 -5.95
CA MET A 65 -14.69 -0.52 -6.63
C MET A 65 -15.44 -1.81 -6.97
N GLU A 66 -16.10 -2.43 -5.99
CA GLU A 66 -16.93 -3.63 -6.17
C GLU A 66 -18.42 -3.27 -6.39
N GLN A 67 -18.96 -2.35 -5.57
CA GLN A 67 -20.35 -1.94 -5.64
C GLN A 67 -20.48 -0.41 -5.56
N PRO A 68 -21.30 0.23 -6.43
CA PRO A 68 -21.50 1.67 -6.41
C PRO A 68 -21.93 2.18 -5.03
N GLY A 69 -21.24 3.21 -4.53
CA GLY A 69 -21.54 3.86 -3.25
C GLY A 69 -21.08 3.10 -2.01
N VAL A 70 -20.47 1.92 -2.17
CA VAL A 70 -19.96 1.09 -1.06
C VAL A 70 -18.44 1.08 -1.06
N ASN A 71 -17.83 1.03 0.13
CA ASN A 71 -16.42 0.75 0.30
C ASN A 71 -16.24 -0.71 0.70
N ASP A 72 -15.21 -1.38 0.16
CA ASP A 72 -14.93 -2.80 0.41
C ASP A 72 -14.56 -3.08 1.87
N MET A 73 -14.03 -2.08 2.58
CA MET A 73 -13.75 -2.17 4.02
C MET A 73 -15.01 -1.86 4.82
N PRO A 74 -15.52 -2.79 5.65
CA PRO A 74 -16.65 -2.53 6.53
C PRO A 74 -16.42 -1.32 7.44
N ARG A 75 -17.49 -0.57 7.72
CA ARG A 75 -17.42 0.65 8.53
C ARG A 75 -16.89 0.37 9.94
N GLU A 76 -17.27 -0.75 10.52
CA GLU A 76 -16.85 -1.18 11.86
C GLU A 76 -15.33 -1.42 11.90
N VAL A 77 -14.79 -2.04 10.86
CA VAL A 77 -13.34 -2.26 10.73
C VAL A 77 -12.62 -0.93 10.60
N ALA A 78 -13.10 -0.04 9.74
CA ALA A 78 -12.53 1.29 9.56
C ALA A 78 -12.51 2.08 10.89
N GLN A 79 -13.62 2.06 11.64
CA GLN A 79 -13.70 2.73 12.94
C GLN A 79 -12.77 2.09 13.98
N SER A 80 -12.66 0.77 14.01
CA SER A 80 -11.79 0.05 14.94
C SER A 80 -10.32 0.42 14.75
N ILE A 81 -9.81 0.38 13.51
CA ILE A 81 -8.40 0.71 13.25
C ILE A 81 -8.09 2.19 13.51
N GLN A 82 -9.04 3.09 13.24
CA GLN A 82 -8.89 4.52 13.56
C GLN A 82 -8.88 4.77 15.08
N ALA A 83 -9.71 4.05 15.85
CA ALA A 83 -9.69 4.10 17.31
C ALA A 83 -8.35 3.60 17.89
N ASP A 84 -7.64 2.76 17.18
CA ASP A 84 -6.30 2.28 17.51
C ASP A 84 -5.17 3.26 17.11
N GLY A 85 -5.52 4.47 16.65
CA GLY A 85 -4.55 5.51 16.27
C GLY A 85 -3.98 5.37 14.84
N ILE A 86 -4.51 4.46 14.03
CA ILE A 86 -4.08 4.28 12.66
C ILE A 86 -4.77 5.30 11.74
N THR A 87 -4.00 6.02 10.94
CA THR A 87 -4.54 6.94 9.93
C THR A 87 -5.11 6.13 8.75
N LEU A 88 -6.38 6.35 8.43
CA LEU A 88 -7.04 5.68 7.31
C LEU A 88 -7.17 6.62 6.11
N VAL A 89 -6.59 6.24 4.99
CA VAL A 89 -6.64 6.95 3.71
C VAL A 89 -7.61 6.25 2.77
N THR A 90 -8.48 7.05 2.14
CA THR A 90 -9.37 6.62 1.07
C THR A 90 -9.17 7.58 -0.10
N ALA A 91 -8.59 7.11 -1.18
CA ALA A 91 -8.31 7.93 -2.36
C ALA A 91 -8.52 7.12 -3.64
N ALA A 92 -8.59 7.79 -4.78
CA ALA A 92 -8.52 7.14 -6.07
C ALA A 92 -7.14 6.48 -6.25
N HIS A 93 -7.08 5.43 -7.05
CA HIS A 93 -5.82 4.75 -7.33
C HIS A 93 -4.96 5.55 -8.29
N ASP A 94 -3.81 6.03 -7.85
CA ASP A 94 -2.94 6.94 -8.61
C ASP A 94 -2.30 6.29 -9.84
N LEU A 95 -2.17 4.95 -9.84
CA LEU A 95 -1.63 4.20 -10.98
C LEU A 95 -2.68 3.42 -11.77
N SER A 96 -3.97 3.58 -11.47
CA SER A 96 -5.03 2.79 -12.13
C SER A 96 -6.43 3.40 -12.08
N GLY A 97 -6.58 4.63 -11.67
CA GLY A 97 -7.90 5.26 -11.45
C GLY A 97 -8.64 5.65 -12.73
N GLY A 98 -8.78 6.95 -13.00
CA GLY A 98 -9.56 7.49 -14.11
C GLY A 98 -9.05 7.06 -15.49
N GLU A 99 -7.73 7.00 -15.67
CA GLU A 99 -7.10 6.61 -16.94
C GLU A 99 -7.46 5.19 -17.37
N ARG A 100 -7.45 4.24 -16.42
CA ARG A 100 -7.89 2.86 -16.69
C ARG A 100 -9.38 2.80 -17.04
N GLY A 101 -10.20 3.65 -16.45
CA GLY A 101 -11.63 3.78 -16.82
C GLY A 101 -11.80 4.24 -18.26
N ILE A 102 -10.97 5.19 -18.70
CA ILE A 102 -10.97 5.72 -20.08
C ILE A 102 -10.48 4.67 -21.06
N SER A 103 -9.33 4.02 -20.81
CA SER A 103 -8.77 2.98 -21.68
C SER A 103 -9.67 1.75 -21.79
N LYS A 104 -10.37 1.35 -20.72
CA LYS A 104 -11.39 0.30 -20.78
C LYS A 104 -12.56 0.65 -21.67
N LYS A 105 -13.00 1.91 -21.68
CA LYS A 105 -14.18 2.35 -22.43
C LYS A 105 -13.87 2.60 -23.92
N PHE A 106 -12.72 3.18 -24.22
CA PHE A 106 -12.38 3.66 -25.56
C PHE A 106 -11.27 2.85 -26.25
N GLY A 107 -10.63 1.94 -25.51
CA GLY A 107 -9.43 1.24 -25.95
C GLY A 107 -8.16 2.10 -25.77
N GLY A 108 -7.03 1.53 -26.13
CA GLY A 108 -5.73 2.18 -25.99
C GLY A 108 -5.05 1.87 -24.65
N VAL A 109 -3.94 2.56 -24.39
CA VAL A 109 -3.11 2.43 -23.18
C VAL A 109 -2.70 3.82 -22.74
N SER A 110 -2.93 4.17 -21.49
CA SER A 110 -2.44 5.42 -20.92
C SER A 110 -0.99 5.31 -20.44
N PRO A 111 -0.23 6.42 -20.38
CA PRO A 111 1.14 6.42 -19.84
C PRO A 111 1.23 5.84 -18.42
N VAL A 112 0.27 6.11 -17.56
CA VAL A 112 0.24 5.60 -16.17
C VAL A 112 0.05 4.09 -16.13
N GLU A 113 -0.72 3.52 -17.05
CA GLU A 113 -0.87 2.06 -17.17
C GLU A 113 0.45 1.39 -17.58
N VAL A 114 1.26 2.04 -18.43
CA VAL A 114 2.61 1.54 -18.77
C VAL A 114 3.51 1.55 -17.54
N ILE A 115 3.50 2.62 -16.75
CA ILE A 115 4.27 2.71 -15.51
C ILE A 115 3.83 1.62 -14.53
N ALA A 116 2.52 1.43 -14.34
CA ALA A 116 2.00 0.37 -13.48
C ALA A 116 2.42 -1.02 -13.96
N ALA A 117 2.41 -1.27 -15.28
CA ALA A 117 2.87 -2.52 -15.86
C ALA A 117 4.37 -2.74 -15.65
N SER A 118 5.19 -1.71 -15.82
CA SER A 118 6.64 -1.76 -15.58
C SER A 118 6.98 -2.09 -14.12
N LEU A 119 6.27 -1.49 -13.17
CA LEU A 119 6.43 -1.80 -11.75
C LEU A 119 6.05 -3.25 -11.43
N ARG A 120 5.06 -3.82 -12.11
CA ARG A 120 4.67 -5.23 -11.96
C ARG A 120 5.74 -6.22 -12.44
N MET A 121 6.70 -5.78 -13.25
CA MET A 121 7.86 -6.60 -13.60
C MET A 121 8.70 -6.99 -12.37
N PHE A 122 8.62 -6.20 -11.29
CA PHE A 122 9.23 -6.50 -9.99
C PHE A 122 8.28 -7.25 -9.04
N GLY A 123 7.02 -7.42 -9.40
CA GLY A 123 5.95 -8.03 -8.63
C GLY A 123 4.76 -7.09 -8.44
N GLN A 124 3.55 -7.66 -8.36
CA GLN A 124 2.32 -6.89 -8.13
C GLN A 124 2.41 -6.05 -6.84
N GLY A 125 2.95 -6.64 -5.76
CA GLY A 125 3.10 -5.97 -4.48
C GLY A 125 4.01 -4.74 -4.55
N VAL A 126 5.06 -4.74 -5.39
CA VAL A 126 5.93 -3.56 -5.60
C VAL A 126 5.15 -2.42 -6.22
N LYS A 127 4.32 -2.70 -7.25
CA LYS A 127 3.41 -1.69 -7.82
C LYS A 127 2.48 -1.12 -6.76
N VAL A 128 1.91 -1.98 -5.91
CA VAL A 128 1.00 -1.55 -4.83
C VAL A 128 1.74 -0.71 -3.79
N CYS A 129 2.96 -1.08 -3.38
CA CYS A 129 3.77 -0.27 -2.45
C CYS A 129 3.99 1.15 -2.97
N VAL A 130 4.32 1.31 -4.25
CA VAL A 130 4.46 2.64 -4.88
C VAL A 130 3.13 3.38 -4.86
N GLU A 131 2.07 2.77 -5.36
CA GLU A 131 0.74 3.40 -5.47
C GLU A 131 0.20 3.90 -4.13
N VAL A 132 0.22 3.05 -3.07
CA VAL A 132 -0.30 3.46 -1.76
C VAL A 132 0.55 4.55 -1.10
N SER A 133 1.83 4.63 -1.43
CA SER A 133 2.70 5.69 -0.93
C SER A 133 2.43 7.03 -1.62
N LEU A 134 2.16 7.04 -2.93
CA LEU A 134 1.68 8.22 -3.66
C LEU A 134 0.35 8.70 -3.04
N MET A 135 -0.63 7.80 -2.91
CA MET A 135 -1.94 8.10 -2.32
C MET A 135 -1.82 8.68 -0.90
N ALA A 136 -0.92 8.13 -0.07
CA ALA A 136 -0.68 8.64 1.28
C ALA A 136 -0.03 10.03 1.28
N LEU A 137 0.86 10.30 0.33
CA LEU A 137 1.50 11.62 0.19
C LEU A 137 0.51 12.66 -0.35
N ASP A 138 -0.23 12.34 -1.43
CA ASP A 138 -1.16 13.27 -2.08
C ASP A 138 -2.28 13.73 -1.14
N CYS A 139 -2.71 12.86 -0.20
CA CYS A 139 -3.71 13.24 0.80
C CYS A 139 -3.10 13.89 2.07
N GLY A 140 -1.78 14.08 2.14
CA GLY A 140 -1.10 14.71 3.28
C GLY A 140 -0.94 13.82 4.52
N ALA A 141 -1.12 12.51 4.40
CA ALA A 141 -0.93 11.56 5.51
C ALA A 141 0.54 11.34 5.87
N ILE A 142 1.46 11.63 4.96
CA ILE A 142 2.91 11.64 5.18
C ILE A 142 3.52 12.97 4.71
N PRO A 143 4.59 13.46 5.36
CA PRO A 143 5.28 14.67 4.93
C PRO A 143 6.05 14.44 3.62
N TYR A 144 6.11 15.47 2.76
CA TYR A 144 6.91 15.45 1.54
C TYR A 144 8.40 15.18 1.84
N GLY A 145 9.03 14.38 0.98
CA GLY A 145 10.45 14.01 1.10
C GLY A 145 10.76 13.00 2.20
N THR A 146 9.75 12.46 2.87
CA THR A 146 9.92 11.45 3.92
C THR A 146 9.96 10.05 3.33
N PRO A 147 11.05 9.27 3.54
CA PRO A 147 11.04 7.85 3.24
C PRO A 147 9.99 7.10 4.07
N VAL A 148 9.38 6.08 3.50
CA VAL A 148 8.39 5.23 4.18
C VAL A 148 8.72 3.76 4.00
N VAL A 149 8.23 2.92 4.90
CA VAL A 149 8.11 1.50 4.68
C VAL A 149 6.72 1.23 4.14
N ALA A 150 6.62 0.80 2.89
CA ALA A 150 5.36 0.51 2.22
C ALA A 150 5.11 -1.00 2.14
N VAL A 151 3.87 -1.42 2.37
CA VAL A 151 3.43 -2.82 2.30
C VAL A 151 2.33 -2.97 1.28
N GLY A 152 2.51 -3.92 0.38
CA GLY A 152 1.56 -4.31 -0.65
C GLY A 152 1.46 -5.83 -0.78
N GLY A 153 0.66 -6.28 -1.73
CA GLY A 153 0.50 -7.71 -1.94
C GLY A 153 -0.09 -8.06 -3.29
N THR A 154 -0.24 -9.36 -3.50
CA THR A 154 -0.80 -9.97 -4.71
C THR A 154 -2.17 -10.56 -4.37
N ALA A 155 -3.22 -10.04 -4.97
CA ALA A 155 -4.62 -10.41 -4.75
C ALA A 155 -5.09 -10.17 -3.29
N ALA A 156 -4.91 -11.14 -2.39
CA ALA A 156 -5.32 -11.04 -0.98
C ALA A 156 -4.11 -11.09 -0.05
N GLY A 157 -4.17 -10.35 1.06
CA GLY A 157 -3.10 -10.26 2.04
C GLY A 157 -1.92 -9.39 1.59
N SER A 158 -0.79 -9.55 2.27
CA SER A 158 0.45 -8.82 1.99
C SER A 158 1.61 -9.79 1.82
N ASP A 159 2.42 -9.60 0.78
CA ASP A 159 3.57 -10.43 0.45
C ASP A 159 4.80 -9.62 0.03
N THR A 160 4.68 -8.30 0.07
CA THR A 160 5.73 -7.39 -0.42
C THR A 160 5.88 -6.21 0.52
N ALA A 161 7.11 -5.87 0.84
CA ALA A 161 7.47 -4.66 1.56
C ALA A 161 8.63 -3.94 0.89
N CYS A 162 8.56 -2.62 0.79
CA CYS A 162 9.57 -1.76 0.17
C CYS A 162 9.90 -0.58 1.08
N VAL A 163 11.14 -0.09 0.99
CA VAL A 163 11.51 1.24 1.48
C VAL A 163 11.58 2.17 0.28
N LEU A 164 10.82 3.25 0.29
CA LEU A 164 10.77 4.19 -0.81
C LEU A 164 10.48 5.62 -0.32
N THR A 165 10.88 6.62 -1.12
CA THR A 165 10.47 8.01 -0.95
C THR A 165 9.51 8.34 -2.09
N PRO A 166 8.21 8.53 -1.83
CA PRO A 166 7.26 8.92 -2.85
C PRO A 166 7.42 10.39 -3.23
N ASP A 167 7.05 10.73 -4.45
CA ASP A 167 6.74 12.08 -4.85
C ASP A 167 5.22 12.19 -5.12
N TYR A 168 4.70 13.39 -5.34
CA TYR A 168 3.29 13.57 -5.70
C TYR A 168 2.95 12.89 -7.02
N THR A 169 1.71 12.47 -7.20
CA THR A 169 1.25 11.82 -8.45
C THR A 169 1.57 12.67 -9.69
N ALA A 170 1.49 14.00 -9.58
CA ALA A 170 1.88 14.90 -10.66
C ALA A 170 3.37 14.82 -11.06
N ASN A 171 4.22 14.26 -10.21
CA ASN A 171 5.65 14.08 -10.42
C ASN A 171 6.11 12.65 -10.08
N LEU A 172 5.26 11.67 -10.32
CA LEU A 172 5.44 10.28 -9.85
C LEU A 172 6.76 9.64 -10.29
N LEU A 173 7.36 10.07 -11.40
CA LEU A 173 8.65 9.57 -11.88
C LEU A 173 9.84 10.01 -11.00
N ALA A 174 9.65 10.97 -10.11
CA ALA A 174 10.64 11.35 -9.09
C ALA A 174 10.62 10.44 -7.86
N THR A 175 9.63 9.57 -7.70
CA THR A 175 9.60 8.52 -6.66
C THR A 175 10.85 7.67 -6.69
N ARG A 176 11.43 7.36 -5.53
CA ARG A 176 12.65 6.57 -5.40
C ARG A 176 12.38 5.31 -4.59
N ILE A 177 12.51 4.15 -5.21
CA ILE A 177 12.47 2.85 -4.53
C ILE A 177 13.90 2.55 -4.08
N HIS A 178 14.13 2.60 -2.76
CA HIS A 178 15.46 2.40 -2.18
C HIS A 178 15.77 0.92 -1.98
N GLU A 179 14.73 0.14 -1.59
CA GLU A 179 14.93 -1.24 -1.17
C GLU A 179 13.64 -2.04 -1.32
N ILE A 180 13.75 -3.27 -1.79
CA ILE A 180 12.69 -4.27 -1.69
C ILE A 180 13.07 -5.20 -0.55
N LEU A 181 12.34 -5.16 0.56
CA LEU A 181 12.63 -5.94 1.77
C LEU A 181 12.22 -7.40 1.59
N CYS A 182 11.03 -7.61 1.05
CA CYS A 182 10.53 -8.93 0.68
C CYS A 182 9.58 -8.85 -0.52
N LYS A 183 9.46 -9.94 -1.25
CA LYS A 183 8.47 -10.15 -2.31
C LYS A 183 8.34 -11.64 -2.62
N PRO A 184 7.25 -12.09 -3.29
CA PRO A 184 7.19 -13.45 -3.80
C PRO A 184 8.14 -13.67 -4.98
N HIS A 185 8.46 -14.93 -5.23
CA HIS A 185 9.10 -15.36 -6.48
C HIS A 185 8.16 -15.06 -7.65
N LEU A 186 8.71 -14.59 -8.79
CA LEU A 186 7.96 -14.28 -10.01
C LEU A 186 7.96 -15.46 -10.97
#